data_652b05acad7e367774f283218bf5c3c3
#
_entry.id   652b05acad7e367774f283218bf5c3c3
#
_cell.length_a   1.000
_cell.length_b   1.000
_cell.length_c   1.000
_cell.angle_alpha   90.00
_cell.angle_beta   90.00
_cell.angle_gamma   90.00
#
_symmetry.space_group_name_H-M   'P 1'
#
loop_
_entity.id
_entity.type
_entity.pdbx_description
1 polymer ?
#
loop_
_entity_poly.entity_id
_entity_poly.type
_entity_poly.pdbx_seq_one_letter_code
_entity_poly.pdbx_strand_id
1 'polypeptide(L)'
;MNEVSIYRIYALRAMYLLVVVGLALTMWPGVFAAEKPFATWTSAQTVQTSMMAAFWLLCALGIRYPLQMLPILMWELLWKTIWLAAVPLPLYLNGTFDDKLIPNVIAIGMVVLVYLVMPWSYVYQHYIKKPGTPWLNK
;
A
#
# COMPACT_ATOMS: atom_id res chain seq x y z
N MET A 1 -17.12 -14.87 16.77
CA MET A 1 -16.33 -15.87 16.03
C MET A 1 -15.20 -15.18 15.30
N ASN A 2 -13.97 -15.58 15.54
CA ASN A 2 -12.83 -14.99 14.86
C ASN A 2 -12.62 -15.68 13.52
N GLU A 3 -13.07 -15.06 12.43
CA GLU A 3 -12.87 -15.53 11.07
C GLU A 3 -11.39 -15.48 10.66
N VAL A 4 -10.60 -14.70 11.39
CA VAL A 4 -9.18 -14.52 11.16
C VAL A 4 -8.43 -14.86 12.44
N SER A 5 -7.34 -15.65 12.35
CA SER A 5 -6.54 -16.01 13.52
C SER A 5 -5.91 -14.78 14.16
N ILE A 6 -5.70 -14.82 15.46
CA ILE A 6 -5.08 -13.71 16.19
C ILE A 6 -3.67 -13.41 15.70
N TYR A 7 -2.92 -14.45 15.31
CA TYR A 7 -1.57 -14.29 14.75
C TYR A 7 -1.59 -13.48 13.45
N ARG A 8 -2.61 -13.71 12.61
CA ARG A 8 -2.76 -12.96 11.36
C ARG A 8 -3.19 -11.51 11.61
N ILE A 9 -4.01 -11.27 12.61
CA ILE A 9 -4.38 -9.92 13.03
C ILE A 9 -3.14 -9.15 13.51
N TYR A 10 -2.29 -9.78 14.30
CA TYR A 10 -1.03 -9.15 14.73
C TYR A 10 -0.06 -8.94 13.56
N ALA A 11 -0.03 -9.87 12.59
CA ALA A 11 0.76 -9.70 11.38
C ALA A 11 0.27 -8.50 10.55
N LEU A 12 -1.04 -8.30 10.44
CA LEU A 12 -1.62 -7.12 9.79
C LEU A 12 -1.24 -5.83 10.52
N ARG A 13 -1.34 -5.82 11.84
CA ARG A 13 -0.93 -4.66 12.64
C ARG A 13 0.55 -4.35 12.47
N ALA A 14 1.39 -5.38 12.43
CA ALA A 14 2.81 -5.23 12.17
C ALA A 14 3.06 -4.64 10.78
N MET A 15 2.29 -5.05 9.77
CA MET A 15 2.39 -4.50 8.42
C MET A 15 1.99 -3.02 8.38
N TYR A 16 0.87 -2.65 9.02
CA TYR A 16 0.46 -1.24 9.12
C TYR A 16 1.52 -0.42 9.85
N LEU A 17 2.07 -0.94 10.94
CA LEU A 17 3.14 -0.27 11.70
C LEU A 17 4.39 -0.10 10.85
N LEU A 18 4.78 -1.11 10.08
CA LEU A 18 5.91 -1.04 9.16
C LEU A 18 5.74 0.09 8.15
N VAL A 19 4.55 0.22 7.56
CA VAL A 19 4.23 1.30 6.63
C VAL A 19 4.31 2.65 7.32
N VAL A 20 3.71 2.79 8.50
CA VAL A 20 3.69 4.06 9.25
C VAL A 20 5.10 4.50 9.62
N VAL A 21 5.91 3.61 10.17
CA VAL A 21 7.29 3.92 10.54
C VAL A 21 8.15 4.15 9.29
N GLY A 22 8.01 3.30 8.28
CA GLY A 22 8.78 3.42 7.03
C GLY A 22 8.55 4.76 6.34
N LEU A 23 7.30 5.17 6.18
CA LEU A 23 6.97 6.47 5.56
C LEU A 23 7.32 7.64 6.48
N ALA A 24 7.22 7.49 7.80
CA ALA A 24 7.65 8.52 8.72
C ALA A 24 9.15 8.80 8.60
N LEU A 25 9.96 7.78 8.33
CA LEU A 25 11.40 7.92 8.20
C LEU A 25 11.86 8.30 6.78
N THR A 26 11.10 7.98 5.75
CA THR A 26 11.52 8.17 4.36
C THR A 26 10.85 9.34 3.67
N MET A 27 9.55 9.56 3.88
CA MET A 27 8.78 10.60 3.19
C MET A 27 8.78 11.93 3.94
N TRP A 28 8.43 11.91 5.23
CA TRP A 28 8.23 13.15 6.00
C TRP A 28 9.50 13.99 6.16
N PRO A 29 10.71 13.41 6.37
CA PRO A 29 11.91 14.24 6.44
C PRO A 29 12.13 15.06 5.17
N GLY A 30 11.87 14.49 4.00
CA GLY A 30 11.98 15.21 2.73
C GLY A 30 10.98 16.35 2.59
N VAL A 31 9.77 16.19 3.14
CA VAL A 31 8.73 17.22 3.13
C VAL A 31 9.11 18.38 4.06
N PHE A 32 9.58 18.07 5.28
CA PHE A 32 9.89 19.10 6.29
C PHE A 32 11.25 19.76 6.11
N ALA A 33 12.21 19.09 5.46
CA ALA A 33 13.56 19.62 5.26
C ALA A 33 13.65 20.64 4.11
N ALA A 34 12.66 20.69 3.21
CA ALA A 34 12.67 21.64 2.10
C ALA A 34 12.38 23.05 2.60
N GLU A 35 13.26 24.02 2.27
CA GLU A 35 13.05 25.44 2.62
C GLU A 35 11.75 25.99 2.03
N LYS A 36 11.40 25.51 0.81
CA LYS A 36 10.16 25.84 0.12
C LYS A 36 9.55 24.54 -0.39
N PRO A 37 8.89 23.76 0.49
CA PRO A 37 8.25 22.55 0.04
C PRO A 37 7.24 22.89 -1.06
N PHE A 38 7.20 22.05 -2.08
CA PHE A 38 6.31 22.16 -3.24
C PHE A 38 6.71 23.20 -4.30
N ALA A 39 7.54 24.20 -3.99
CA ALA A 39 7.89 25.27 -4.96
C ALA A 39 8.68 24.74 -6.17
N THR A 40 9.52 23.71 -5.96
CA THR A 40 10.35 23.10 -7.00
C THR A 40 9.83 21.75 -7.46
N TRP A 41 8.71 21.29 -6.89
CA TRP A 41 8.16 19.97 -7.18
C TRP A 41 7.26 20.02 -8.40
N THR A 42 7.32 18.96 -9.21
CA THR A 42 6.36 18.80 -10.31
C THR A 42 4.95 18.52 -9.76
N SER A 43 3.95 18.78 -10.59
CA SER A 43 2.56 18.45 -10.24
C SER A 43 2.42 16.97 -9.84
N ALA A 44 3.07 16.07 -10.58
CA ALA A 44 3.04 14.65 -10.27
C ALA A 44 3.63 14.35 -8.88
N GLN A 45 4.74 14.98 -8.52
CA GLN A 45 5.35 14.80 -7.20
C GLN A 45 4.44 15.28 -6.07
N THR A 46 3.77 16.41 -6.25
CA THR A 46 2.84 16.93 -5.23
C THR A 46 1.64 16.02 -5.04
N VAL A 47 1.06 15.52 -6.13
CA VAL A 47 -0.06 14.57 -6.07
C VAL A 47 0.38 13.27 -5.40
N GLN A 48 1.52 12.71 -5.82
CA GLN A 48 2.03 11.47 -5.26
C GLN A 48 2.28 11.60 -3.75
N THR A 49 2.90 12.67 -3.31
CA THR A 49 3.19 12.90 -1.88
C THR A 49 1.91 13.05 -1.07
N SER A 50 0.91 13.74 -1.62
CA SER A 50 -0.40 13.87 -0.97
C SER A 50 -1.10 12.53 -0.82
N MET A 51 -1.06 11.69 -1.86
CA MET A 51 -1.61 10.34 -1.81
C MET A 51 -0.89 9.47 -0.77
N MET A 52 0.44 9.56 -0.70
CA MET A 52 1.23 8.82 0.28
C MET A 52 0.95 9.28 1.72
N ALA A 53 0.73 10.57 1.92
CA ALA A 53 0.36 11.10 3.24
C ALA A 53 -1.02 10.59 3.69
N ALA A 54 -1.99 10.55 2.79
CA ALA A 54 -3.32 9.99 3.06
C ALA A 54 -3.22 8.49 3.37
N PHE A 55 -2.44 7.76 2.60
CA PHE A 55 -2.16 6.33 2.82
C PHE A 55 -1.52 6.11 4.20
N TRP A 56 -0.56 6.95 4.57
CA TRP A 56 0.09 6.90 5.88
C TRP A 56 -0.91 7.06 7.03
N LEU A 57 -1.81 8.04 6.93
CA LEU A 57 -2.86 8.27 7.94
C LEU A 57 -3.81 7.07 8.06
N LEU A 58 -4.22 6.51 6.92
CA LEU A 58 -5.12 5.35 6.92
C LEU A 58 -4.43 4.09 7.44
N CYS A 59 -3.16 3.91 7.19
CA CYS A 59 -2.38 2.82 7.78
C CYS A 59 -2.22 2.98 9.30
N ALA A 60 -2.05 4.21 9.79
CA ALA A 60 -2.05 4.48 11.23
C ALA A 60 -3.39 4.07 11.86
N LEU A 61 -4.50 4.37 11.18
CA LEU A 61 -5.83 3.92 11.61
C LEU A 61 -5.95 2.39 11.56
N GLY A 62 -5.30 1.76 10.60
CA GLY A 62 -5.28 0.30 10.44
C GLY A 62 -4.65 -0.44 11.61
N ILE A 63 -3.74 0.18 12.32
CA ILE A 63 -3.15 -0.41 13.53
C ILE A 63 -4.26 -0.68 14.57
N ARG A 64 -5.22 0.22 14.68
CA ARG A 64 -6.37 0.06 15.58
C ARG A 64 -7.45 -0.83 14.98
N TYR A 65 -7.72 -0.71 13.68
CA TYR A 65 -8.80 -1.41 12.98
C TYR A 65 -8.25 -2.24 11.81
N PRO A 66 -7.48 -3.31 12.06
CA PRO A 66 -6.75 -4.00 11.01
C PRO A 66 -7.65 -4.60 9.92
N LEU A 67 -8.80 -5.15 10.27
CA LEU A 67 -9.71 -5.77 9.29
C LEU A 67 -10.54 -4.73 8.53
N GLN A 68 -10.94 -3.65 9.18
CA GLN A 68 -11.73 -2.59 8.53
C GLN A 68 -10.92 -1.80 7.51
N MET A 69 -9.61 -1.69 7.71
CA MET A 69 -8.72 -0.95 6.82
C MET A 69 -8.05 -1.84 5.76
N LEU A 70 -8.48 -3.09 5.60
CA LEU A 70 -7.97 -3.99 4.56
C LEU A 70 -8.02 -3.40 3.16
N PRO A 71 -9.05 -2.63 2.74
CA PRO A 71 -9.06 -2.02 1.41
C PRO A 71 -7.82 -1.15 1.12
N ILE A 72 -7.22 -0.54 2.12
CA ILE A 72 -6.00 0.26 1.96
C ILE A 72 -4.80 -0.65 1.60
N LEU A 73 -4.66 -1.79 2.26
CA LEU A 73 -3.63 -2.76 1.89
C LEU A 73 -3.90 -3.39 0.52
N MET A 74 -5.17 -3.62 0.17
CA MET A 74 -5.55 -4.10 -1.16
C MET A 74 -5.20 -3.08 -2.24
N TRP A 75 -5.43 -1.78 -1.99
CA TRP A 75 -5.02 -0.71 -2.90
C TRP A 75 -3.50 -0.70 -3.10
N GLU A 76 -2.74 -0.81 -2.00
CA GLU A 76 -1.29 -0.88 -2.06
C GLU A 76 -0.82 -2.08 -2.88
N LEU A 77 -1.38 -3.24 -2.61
CA LEU A 77 -1.08 -4.47 -3.33
C LEU A 77 -1.35 -4.32 -4.83
N LEU A 78 -2.49 -3.76 -5.20
CA LEU A 78 -2.88 -3.62 -6.60
C LEU A 78 -1.98 -2.66 -7.36
N TRP A 79 -1.77 -1.44 -6.87
CA TRP A 79 -0.97 -0.46 -7.64
C TRP A 79 0.50 -0.90 -7.75
N LYS A 80 1.05 -1.51 -6.72
CA LYS A 80 2.43 -2.02 -6.75
C LYS A 80 2.57 -3.18 -7.72
N THR A 81 1.62 -4.10 -7.72
CA THR A 81 1.61 -5.23 -8.65
C THR A 81 1.47 -4.75 -10.10
N ILE A 82 0.56 -3.80 -10.34
CA ILE A 82 0.39 -3.21 -11.68
C ILE A 82 1.67 -2.54 -12.14
N TRP A 83 2.30 -1.75 -11.28
CA TRP A 83 3.54 -1.06 -11.62
C TRP A 83 4.67 -2.06 -11.95
N LEU A 84 4.85 -3.09 -11.11
CA LEU A 84 5.88 -4.12 -11.33
C LEU A 84 5.66 -4.88 -12.65
N ALA A 85 4.42 -5.17 -12.99
CA ALA A 85 4.09 -5.87 -14.22
C ALA A 85 4.17 -4.98 -15.47
N ALA A 86 3.85 -3.70 -15.33
CA ALA A 86 3.76 -2.78 -16.47
C ALA A 86 5.06 -2.06 -16.79
N VAL A 87 5.97 -1.87 -15.84
CA VAL A 87 7.17 -1.07 -16.01
C VAL A 87 8.45 -1.91 -16.00
N PRO A 88 8.93 -2.44 -14.86
CA PRO A 88 10.21 -3.15 -14.86
C PRO A 88 10.18 -4.47 -15.63
N LEU A 89 9.08 -5.21 -15.59
CA LEU A 89 9.01 -6.52 -16.26
C LEU A 89 9.17 -6.43 -17.77
N PRO A 90 8.42 -5.58 -18.51
CA PRO A 90 8.63 -5.43 -19.94
C PRO A 90 10.02 -4.89 -20.29
N LEU A 91 10.56 -3.96 -19.52
CA LEU A 91 11.90 -3.42 -19.73
C LEU A 91 12.97 -4.51 -19.57
N TYR A 92 12.82 -5.35 -18.57
CA TYR A 92 13.73 -6.48 -18.35
C TYR A 92 13.65 -7.50 -19.49
N LEU A 93 12.43 -7.87 -19.92
CA LEU A 93 12.24 -8.83 -21.00
C LEU A 93 12.78 -8.33 -22.35
N ASN A 94 12.73 -7.02 -22.58
CA ASN A 94 13.24 -6.41 -23.81
C ASN A 94 14.73 -6.05 -23.75
N GLY A 95 15.41 -6.32 -22.62
CA GLY A 95 16.82 -6.00 -22.43
C GLY A 95 17.12 -4.51 -22.30
N THR A 96 16.11 -3.67 -22.04
CA THR A 96 16.23 -2.21 -21.90
C THR A 96 16.09 -1.73 -20.46
N PHE A 97 16.24 -2.64 -19.50
CA PHE A 97 16.10 -2.32 -18.07
C PHE A 97 17.22 -1.36 -17.63
N ASP A 98 16.83 -0.25 -16.98
CA ASP A 98 17.76 0.74 -16.42
C ASP A 98 18.02 0.42 -14.95
N ASP A 99 19.30 0.30 -14.58
CA ASP A 99 19.71 0.03 -13.18
C ASP A 99 19.25 1.10 -12.20
N LYS A 100 18.92 2.31 -12.67
CA LYS A 100 18.35 3.37 -11.83
C LYS A 100 16.98 3.02 -11.27
N LEU A 101 16.28 2.05 -11.87
CA LEU A 101 15.00 1.56 -11.36
C LEU A 101 15.13 0.57 -10.20
N ILE A 102 16.33 0.00 -9.98
CA ILE A 102 16.53 -1.05 -8.98
C ILE A 102 16.04 -0.64 -7.57
N PRO A 103 16.38 0.56 -7.04
CA PRO A 103 15.88 0.95 -5.72
C PRO A 103 14.35 0.97 -5.64
N ASN A 104 13.69 1.44 -6.69
CA ASN A 104 12.22 1.46 -6.76
C ASN A 104 11.64 0.05 -6.85
N VAL A 105 12.27 -0.82 -7.66
CA VAL A 105 11.84 -2.22 -7.77
C VAL A 105 11.94 -2.94 -6.43
N ILE A 106 13.02 -2.72 -5.69
CA ILE A 106 13.20 -3.32 -4.36
C ILE A 106 12.14 -2.80 -3.39
N ALA A 107 11.96 -1.47 -3.32
CA ALA A 107 11.01 -0.84 -2.40
C ALA A 107 9.57 -1.27 -2.69
N ILE A 108 9.17 -1.26 -3.96
CA ILE A 108 7.83 -1.65 -4.40
C ILE A 108 7.66 -3.16 -4.30
N GLY A 109 8.72 -3.93 -4.56
CA GLY A 109 8.73 -5.39 -4.43
C GLY A 109 8.47 -5.89 -3.01
N MET A 110 8.61 -5.05 -2.00
CA MET A 110 8.20 -5.37 -0.64
C MET A 110 6.69 -5.64 -0.50
N VAL A 111 5.91 -5.42 -1.55
CA VAL A 111 4.50 -5.84 -1.63
C VAL A 111 4.32 -7.33 -1.35
N VAL A 112 5.33 -8.15 -1.53
CA VAL A 112 5.32 -9.57 -1.17
C VAL A 112 4.91 -9.76 0.29
N LEU A 113 5.35 -8.88 1.19
CA LEU A 113 4.95 -8.93 2.60
C LEU A 113 3.45 -8.73 2.77
N VAL A 114 2.84 -7.85 1.97
CA VAL A 114 1.39 -7.64 1.98
C VAL A 114 0.66 -8.91 1.54
N TYR A 115 1.15 -9.58 0.49
CA TYR A 115 0.59 -10.87 0.05
C TYR A 115 0.64 -11.93 1.14
N LEU A 116 1.72 -11.97 1.92
CA LEU A 116 1.90 -12.95 2.98
C LEU A 116 1.01 -12.70 4.19
N VAL A 117 0.78 -11.44 4.57
CA VAL A 117 -0.03 -11.10 5.74
C VAL A 117 -1.52 -11.02 5.43
N MET A 118 -1.90 -10.86 4.18
CA MET A 118 -3.30 -10.69 3.77
C MET A 118 -4.14 -11.91 4.15
N PRO A 119 -5.25 -11.75 4.87
CA PRO A 119 -6.15 -12.86 5.18
C PRO A 119 -7.05 -13.18 3.98
N TRP A 120 -6.52 -13.93 3.01
CA TRP A 120 -7.17 -14.17 1.72
C TRP A 120 -8.54 -14.80 1.83
N SER A 121 -8.75 -15.73 2.77
CA SER A 121 -10.07 -16.34 3.01
C SER A 121 -11.10 -15.30 3.44
N TYR A 122 -10.70 -14.41 4.34
CA TYR A 122 -11.55 -13.30 4.79
C TYR A 122 -11.87 -12.34 3.64
N VAL A 123 -10.86 -11.97 2.86
CA VAL A 123 -11.02 -11.10 1.69
C VAL A 123 -12.00 -11.71 0.70
N TYR A 124 -11.82 -12.97 0.35
CA TYR A 124 -12.72 -13.67 -0.57
C TYR A 124 -14.17 -13.68 -0.05
N GLN A 125 -14.37 -14.02 1.22
CA GLN A 125 -15.70 -14.12 1.80
C GLN A 125 -16.40 -12.77 1.91
N HIS A 126 -15.68 -11.72 2.26
CA HIS A 126 -16.27 -10.41 2.55
C HIS A 126 -16.31 -9.46 1.35
N TYR A 127 -15.47 -9.66 0.34
CA TYR A 127 -15.39 -8.75 -0.80
C TYR A 127 -15.87 -9.36 -2.11
N ILE A 128 -15.89 -10.69 -2.23
CA ILE A 128 -16.30 -11.37 -3.45
C ILE A 128 -17.57 -12.18 -3.24
N LYS A 129 -17.61 -13.04 -2.24
CA LYS A 129 -18.72 -13.97 -1.99
C LYS A 129 -19.92 -13.31 -1.32
N LYS A 130 -19.69 -12.36 -0.42
CA LYS A 130 -20.77 -11.68 0.29
C LYS A 130 -21.62 -10.86 -0.68
N PRO A 131 -22.98 -10.89 -0.57
CA PRO A 131 -23.83 -10.04 -1.40
C PRO A 131 -23.51 -8.57 -1.20
N GLY A 132 -23.57 -7.81 -2.29
CA GLY A 132 -23.37 -6.37 -2.23
C GLY A 132 -24.46 -5.65 -1.45
N THR A 133 -24.23 -4.37 -1.16
CA THR A 133 -25.23 -3.52 -0.53
C THR A 133 -26.45 -3.39 -1.44
N PRO A 134 -27.66 -3.62 -0.94
CA PRO A 134 -28.87 -3.54 -1.78
C PRO A 134 -29.11 -2.12 -2.29
N TRP A 135 -29.57 -2.03 -3.53
CA TRP A 135 -29.88 -0.75 -4.18
C TRP A 135 -31.15 -0.10 -3.63
N LEU A 136 -32.07 -0.91 -3.09
CA LEU A 136 -33.34 -0.47 -2.54
C LEU A 136 -33.50 -1.00 -1.13
N ASN A 137 -33.86 -0.12 -0.21
CA ASN A 137 -34.29 -0.54 1.12
C ASN A 137 -35.67 -1.18 1.01
N LYS A 138 -35.75 -2.40 1.48
CA LYS A 138 -37.06 -3.06 1.62
C LYS A 138 -37.70 -2.66 2.96
#